data_a4e232c005f60dba84cbaaea940a3dfb
#
_entry.id   a4e232c005f60dba84cbaaea940a3dfb
#
_cell.length_a   1.000
_cell.length_b   1.000
_cell.length_c   1.000
_cell.angle_alpha   90.00
_cell.angle_beta   90.00
_cell.angle_gamma   90.00
#
_symmetry.space_group_name_H-M   'P 1'
#
loop_
_entity.id
_entity.type
_entity.pdbx_description
1 polymer ?
#
loop_
_entity_poly.entity_id
_entity_poly.type
_entity_poly.pdbx_seq_one_letter_code
_entity_poly.pdbx_strand_id
1 'polypeptide(L)'
;MDINHLTLLTDLYELTMMQGYFKTGNDETVVFDVFYRDNPSGSGYAITCGLDQVIDYIKNLSFSYDDIDYLRNQGIFDEDFLEYLAGYHFTGDIYAIAEGTVVFPREPLLKVKAPIMEAQLVETALLNICLLYTSPSPRDISGS
;
A
#
# COMPACT_ATOMS: atom_id res chain seq x y z
N MET A 1 -1.95 -13.13 11.66
CA MET A 1 -1.05 -12.65 10.60
C MET A 1 -0.16 -11.58 11.19
N ASP A 2 1.13 -11.83 11.21
CA ASP A 2 2.08 -10.89 11.78
C ASP A 2 2.26 -9.72 10.80
N ILE A 3 1.90 -8.51 11.23
CA ILE A 3 1.98 -7.28 10.44
C ILE A 3 3.43 -7.02 9.98
N ASN A 4 4.40 -7.56 10.68
CA ASN A 4 5.82 -7.36 10.37
C ASN A 4 6.27 -8.01 9.06
N HIS A 5 5.47 -8.89 8.46
CA HIS A 5 5.77 -9.54 7.19
C HIS A 5 5.02 -8.95 5.99
N LEU A 6 4.23 -7.90 6.20
CA LEU A 6 3.46 -7.27 5.12
C LEU A 6 4.33 -6.56 4.07
N THR A 7 5.58 -6.26 4.40
CA THR A 7 6.49 -5.59 3.47
C THR A 7 6.68 -6.39 2.16
N LEU A 8 6.68 -7.73 2.24
CA LEU A 8 6.81 -8.61 1.08
C LEU A 8 5.48 -8.97 0.43
N LEU A 9 4.35 -8.44 0.90
CA LEU A 9 3.06 -8.55 0.18
C LEU A 9 3.03 -7.70 -1.09
N THR A 10 4.03 -6.86 -1.28
CA THR A 10 4.22 -6.15 -2.54
C THR A 10 4.62 -7.14 -3.61
N ASP A 11 3.97 -7.06 -4.75
CA ASP A 11 4.30 -7.90 -5.90
C ASP A 11 5.75 -7.68 -6.33
N LEU A 12 6.42 -8.75 -6.73
CA LEU A 12 7.79 -8.68 -7.24
C LEU A 12 7.91 -7.66 -8.39
N TYR A 13 6.85 -7.52 -9.18
CA TYR A 13 6.74 -6.52 -10.24
C TYR A 13 6.92 -5.09 -9.71
N GLU A 14 6.33 -4.76 -8.57
CA GLU A 14 6.46 -3.44 -7.95
C GLU A 14 7.92 -3.13 -7.57
N LEU A 15 8.61 -4.12 -7.04
CA LEU A 15 10.02 -3.98 -6.68
C LEU A 15 10.92 -3.84 -7.91
N THR A 16 10.61 -4.53 -9.00
CA THR A 16 11.38 -4.38 -10.25
C THR A 16 11.19 -3.00 -10.87
N MET A 17 9.97 -2.46 -10.83
CA MET A 17 9.72 -1.08 -11.26
C MET A 17 10.47 -0.08 -10.39
N MET A 18 10.44 -0.29 -9.08
CA MET A 18 11.13 0.55 -8.12
C MET A 18 12.64 0.56 -8.38
N GLN A 19 13.24 -0.60 -8.69
CA GLN A 19 14.64 -0.68 -9.10
C GLN A 19 14.92 0.12 -10.38
N GLY A 20 14.00 0.10 -11.33
CA GLY A 20 14.09 0.91 -12.54
C GLY A 20 14.18 2.40 -12.23
N TYR A 21 13.33 2.89 -11.35
CA TYR A 21 13.38 4.29 -10.89
C TYR A 21 14.67 4.59 -10.13
N PHE A 22 15.13 3.67 -9.30
CA PHE A 22 16.38 3.84 -8.57
C PHE A 22 17.58 3.99 -9.52
N LYS A 23 17.67 3.14 -10.55
CA LYS A 23 18.75 3.17 -11.53
C LYS A 23 18.75 4.42 -12.40
N THR A 24 17.57 4.96 -12.69
CA THR A 24 17.44 6.19 -13.49
C THR A 24 17.55 7.45 -12.66
N GLY A 25 17.68 7.33 -11.34
CA GLY A 25 17.75 8.46 -10.42
C GLY A 25 16.43 9.25 -10.34
N ASN A 26 15.31 8.61 -10.60
CA ASN A 26 14.01 9.27 -10.55
C ASN A 26 13.56 9.42 -9.11
N ASP A 27 13.59 10.65 -8.62
CA ASP A 27 13.15 11.03 -7.27
C ASP A 27 11.91 11.94 -7.27
N GLU A 28 11.18 11.94 -8.38
CA GLU A 28 9.99 12.78 -8.53
C GLU A 28 8.96 12.48 -7.45
N THR A 29 8.37 13.53 -6.89
CA THR A 29 7.24 13.41 -5.96
C THR A 29 5.96 13.19 -6.75
N VAL A 30 5.23 12.15 -6.39
CA VAL A 30 3.96 11.79 -7.03
C VAL A 30 2.83 11.79 -6.01
N VAL A 31 1.61 11.89 -6.52
CA VAL A 31 0.38 11.81 -5.72
C VAL A 31 -0.51 10.75 -6.35
N PHE A 32 -1.00 9.82 -5.53
CA PHE A 32 -2.02 8.88 -5.99
C PHE A 32 -3.16 8.80 -4.98
N ASP A 33 -4.35 8.45 -5.49
CA ASP A 33 -5.56 8.29 -4.68
C ASP A 33 -5.96 6.83 -4.62
N VAL A 34 -6.40 6.39 -3.44
CA VAL A 34 -7.01 5.07 -3.25
C VAL A 34 -8.53 5.26 -3.17
N PHE A 35 -9.26 4.52 -3.99
CA PHE A 35 -10.72 4.54 -4.02
C PHE A 35 -11.26 3.15 -4.38
N TYR A 36 -12.53 2.88 -4.08
CA TYR A 36 -13.19 1.68 -4.54
C TYR A 36 -14.10 1.99 -5.75
N ARG A 37 -14.25 1.01 -6.63
CA ARG A 37 -14.93 1.24 -7.92
C ARG A 37 -16.43 1.15 -7.83
N ASP A 38 -16.94 0.11 -7.20
CA ASP A 38 -18.37 -0.18 -7.15
C ASP A 38 -18.77 -0.75 -5.80
N ASN A 39 -20.00 -0.44 -5.38
CA ASN A 39 -20.58 -1.04 -4.20
C ASN A 39 -20.91 -2.51 -4.45
N PRO A 40 -20.46 -3.43 -3.60
CA PRO A 40 -20.85 -4.84 -3.74
C PRO A 40 -22.36 -4.99 -3.51
N SER A 41 -22.98 -5.86 -4.33
CA SER A 41 -24.36 -6.32 -4.16
C SER A 41 -25.44 -5.21 -4.10
N GLY A 42 -25.22 -4.10 -4.81
CA GLY A 42 -26.22 -3.03 -4.90
C GLY A 42 -26.35 -2.17 -3.65
N SER A 43 -25.43 -2.30 -2.70
CA SER A 43 -25.34 -1.38 -1.57
C SER A 43 -25.12 0.05 -2.07
N GLY A 44 -25.73 1.05 -1.42
CA GLY A 44 -25.64 2.45 -1.85
C GLY A 44 -24.38 3.16 -1.36
N TYR A 45 -23.68 2.60 -0.38
CA TYR A 45 -22.54 3.25 0.26
C TYR A 45 -21.65 2.23 0.96
N ALA A 46 -20.47 2.70 1.42
CA ALA A 46 -19.58 1.96 2.29
C ALA A 46 -19.18 2.82 3.48
N ILE A 47 -18.66 2.19 4.51
CA ILE A 47 -18.13 2.88 5.69
C ILE A 47 -16.60 2.71 5.70
N THR A 48 -15.87 3.82 5.89
CA THR A 48 -14.42 3.76 5.95
C THR A 48 -13.95 3.06 7.22
N CYS A 49 -13.04 2.11 7.07
CA CYS A 49 -12.36 1.45 8.19
C CYS A 49 -10.98 0.98 7.75
N GLY A 50 -10.14 0.61 8.71
CA GLY A 50 -8.79 0.14 8.43
C GLY A 50 -7.71 1.22 8.46
N LEU A 51 -8.05 2.45 8.81
CA LEU A 51 -7.08 3.54 8.87
C LEU A 51 -5.94 3.25 9.87
N ASP A 52 -6.27 2.72 11.04
CA ASP A 52 -5.25 2.38 12.04
C ASP A 52 -4.27 1.32 11.50
N GLN A 53 -4.77 0.35 10.74
CA GLN A 53 -3.92 -0.66 10.13
C GLN A 53 -3.02 -0.08 9.05
N VAL A 54 -3.51 0.85 8.26
CA VAL A 54 -2.71 1.59 7.27
C VAL A 54 -1.59 2.35 7.96
N ILE A 55 -1.91 3.06 9.02
CA ILE A 55 -0.91 3.82 9.79
C ILE A 55 0.15 2.89 10.37
N ASP A 56 -0.26 1.79 10.99
CA ASP A 56 0.67 0.81 11.55
C ASP A 56 1.55 0.19 10.46
N TYR A 57 0.96 -0.16 9.33
CA TYR A 57 1.71 -0.67 8.19
C TYR A 57 2.79 0.31 7.75
N ILE A 58 2.44 1.56 7.53
CA ILE A 58 3.38 2.58 7.06
C ILE A 58 4.50 2.83 8.07
N LYS A 59 4.16 2.90 9.36
CA LYS A 59 5.15 3.13 10.42
C LYS A 59 6.16 1.98 10.54
N ASN A 60 5.72 0.76 10.26
CA ASN A 60 6.55 -0.44 10.39
C ASN A 60 7.12 -0.92 9.05
N LEU A 61 6.89 -0.17 7.97
CA LEU A 61 7.34 -0.54 6.64
C LEU A 61 8.86 -0.48 6.56
N SER A 62 9.47 -1.64 6.57
CA SER A 62 10.93 -1.79 6.50
C SER A 62 11.28 -3.18 5.97
N PHE A 63 12.50 -3.32 5.50
CA PHE A 63 13.02 -4.60 5.02
C PHE A 63 14.00 -5.18 6.05
N SER A 64 13.71 -6.37 6.54
CA SER A 64 14.61 -7.09 7.44
C SER A 64 15.77 -7.74 6.66
N TYR A 65 16.75 -8.25 7.40
CA TYR A 65 17.82 -9.03 6.79
C TYR A 65 17.29 -10.22 5.99
N ASP A 66 16.30 -10.92 6.52
CA ASP A 66 15.69 -12.08 5.85
C ASP A 66 14.98 -11.65 4.57
N ASP A 67 14.31 -10.50 4.58
CA ASP A 67 13.65 -9.95 3.40
C ASP A 67 14.67 -9.64 2.30
N ILE A 68 15.78 -9.01 2.67
CA ILE A 68 16.85 -8.65 1.73
C ILE A 68 17.52 -9.92 1.17
N ASP A 69 17.77 -10.91 2.01
CA ASP A 69 18.35 -12.19 1.56
C ASP A 69 17.42 -12.93 0.61
N TYR A 70 16.12 -12.93 0.89
CA TYR A 70 15.10 -13.48 -0.02
C TYR A 70 15.16 -12.81 -1.38
N LEU A 71 15.20 -11.48 -1.41
CA LEU A 71 15.25 -10.71 -2.65
C LEU A 71 16.58 -10.94 -3.40
N ARG A 72 17.68 -11.03 -2.67
CA ARG A 72 18.99 -11.33 -3.26
C ARG A 72 18.99 -12.68 -3.96
N ASN A 73 18.36 -13.68 -3.36
CA ASN A 73 18.27 -15.02 -3.92
C ASN A 73 17.39 -15.11 -5.19
N GLN A 74 16.57 -14.10 -5.46
CA GLN A 74 15.83 -14.04 -6.72
C GLN A 74 16.73 -13.76 -7.92
N GLY A 75 17.91 -13.17 -7.71
CA GLY A 75 18.90 -12.95 -8.75
C GLY A 75 18.58 -11.84 -9.75
N ILE A 76 17.55 -11.02 -9.47
CA ILE A 76 17.09 -9.95 -10.38
C ILE A 76 17.32 -8.55 -9.81
N PHE A 77 17.83 -8.44 -8.58
CA PHE A 77 18.07 -7.15 -7.92
C PHE A 77 19.56 -6.90 -7.74
N ASP A 78 19.99 -5.66 -8.00
CA ASP A 78 21.37 -5.24 -7.80
C ASP A 78 21.66 -4.95 -6.32
N GLU A 79 22.91 -5.13 -5.89
CA GLU A 79 23.29 -4.93 -4.49
C GLU A 79 23.07 -3.51 -3.99
N ASP A 80 23.32 -2.50 -4.79
CA ASP A 80 23.10 -1.11 -4.42
C ASP A 80 21.62 -0.80 -4.22
N PHE A 81 20.71 -1.40 -5.00
CA PHE A 81 19.28 -1.31 -4.77
C PHE A 81 18.87 -2.05 -3.49
N LEU A 82 19.42 -3.23 -3.23
CA LEU A 82 19.15 -3.98 -2.00
C LEU A 82 19.63 -3.21 -0.76
N GLU A 83 20.76 -2.53 -0.86
CA GLU A 83 21.26 -1.65 0.20
C GLU A 83 20.30 -0.47 0.45
N TYR A 84 19.77 0.11 -0.61
CA TYR A 84 18.73 1.15 -0.51
C TYR A 84 17.50 0.61 0.24
N LEU A 85 17.02 -0.58 -0.12
CA LEU A 85 15.87 -1.20 0.54
C LEU A 85 16.13 -1.50 2.01
N ALA A 86 17.34 -1.88 2.37
CA ALA A 86 17.71 -2.18 3.76
C ALA A 86 17.56 -0.94 4.67
N GLY A 87 17.75 0.25 4.13
CA GLY A 87 17.57 1.51 4.85
C GLY A 87 16.21 2.19 4.60
N TYR A 88 15.31 1.50 3.93
CA TYR A 88 14.03 2.09 3.53
C TYR A 88 13.13 2.42 4.73
N HIS A 89 12.53 3.60 4.69
CA HIS A 89 11.41 4.00 5.52
C HIS A 89 10.59 5.02 4.74
N PHE A 90 9.29 5.07 5.04
CA PHE A 90 8.39 5.99 4.35
C PHE A 90 8.58 7.41 4.87
N THR A 91 8.79 8.37 3.96
CA THR A 91 8.98 9.79 4.29
C THR A 91 7.91 10.70 3.71
N GLY A 92 6.94 10.13 3.00
CA GLY A 92 5.87 10.89 2.36
C GLY A 92 4.75 11.30 3.31
N ASP A 93 3.70 11.86 2.74
CA ASP A 93 2.51 12.30 3.45
C ASP A 93 1.29 11.47 3.04
N ILE A 94 0.42 11.18 3.99
CA ILE A 94 -0.82 10.48 3.77
C ILE A 94 -1.97 11.32 4.30
N TYR A 95 -2.97 11.55 3.45
CA TYR A 95 -4.21 12.22 3.79
C TYR A 95 -5.33 11.19 3.69
N ALA A 96 -6.11 11.02 4.74
CA ALA A 96 -7.13 9.98 4.78
C ALA A 96 -8.44 10.55 5.30
N ILE A 97 -9.56 9.97 4.81
CA ILE A 97 -10.88 10.22 5.35
C ILE A 97 -10.94 9.59 6.74
N ALA A 98 -11.57 10.28 7.69
CA ALA A 98 -11.72 9.78 9.06
C ALA A 98 -12.45 8.43 9.07
N GLU A 99 -11.98 7.52 9.92
CA GLU A 99 -12.60 6.23 10.09
C GLU A 99 -14.07 6.36 10.51
N GLY A 100 -14.94 5.49 9.99
CA GLY A 100 -16.37 5.55 10.25
C GLY A 100 -17.15 6.52 9.36
N THR A 101 -16.51 7.12 8.37
CA THR A 101 -17.16 8.04 7.43
C THR A 101 -17.89 7.26 6.33
N VAL A 102 -19.11 7.67 6.00
CA VAL A 102 -19.87 7.15 4.86
C VAL A 102 -19.22 7.65 3.57
N VAL A 103 -18.91 6.74 2.67
CA VAL A 103 -18.30 7.06 1.37
C VAL A 103 -19.04 6.38 0.24
N PHE A 104 -18.88 6.93 -0.96
CA PHE A 104 -19.48 6.43 -2.19
C PHE A 104 -18.41 5.98 -3.17
N PRO A 105 -18.77 5.13 -4.17
CA PRO A 105 -17.81 4.68 -5.16
C PRO A 105 -17.07 5.83 -5.81
N ARG A 106 -15.77 5.62 -6.08
CA ARG A 106 -14.87 6.56 -6.73
C ARG A 106 -14.49 7.80 -5.92
N GLU A 107 -14.98 7.93 -4.69
CA GLU A 107 -14.49 8.96 -3.79
C GLU A 107 -13.10 8.57 -3.28
N PRO A 108 -12.13 9.51 -3.26
CA PRO A 108 -10.82 9.23 -2.67
C PRO A 108 -10.94 8.91 -1.18
N LEU A 109 -10.52 7.70 -0.79
CA LEU A 109 -10.49 7.28 0.60
C LEU A 109 -9.19 7.71 1.27
N LEU A 110 -8.13 7.73 0.49
CA LEU A 110 -6.79 8.01 0.98
C LEU A 110 -5.97 8.59 -0.17
N LYS A 111 -5.16 9.58 0.14
CA LYS A 111 -4.24 10.21 -0.81
C LYS A 111 -2.82 10.07 -0.27
N VAL A 112 -1.92 9.58 -1.12
CA VAL A 112 -0.49 9.44 -0.79
C VAL A 112 0.30 10.42 -1.64
N LYS A 113 1.16 11.22 -0.99
CA LYS A 113 2.11 12.10 -1.64
C LYS A 113 3.50 11.70 -1.18
N ALA A 114 4.31 11.19 -2.09
CA ALA A 114 5.63 10.65 -1.74
C ALA A 114 6.56 10.61 -2.96
N PRO A 115 7.87 10.46 -2.75
CA PRO A 115 8.77 10.11 -3.85
C PRO A 115 8.28 8.84 -4.56
N ILE A 116 8.46 8.80 -5.88
CA ILE A 116 7.86 7.74 -6.73
C ILE A 116 8.23 6.33 -6.26
N MET A 117 9.46 6.12 -5.78
CA MET A 117 9.87 4.81 -5.29
C MET A 117 9.11 4.39 -4.04
N GLU A 118 8.90 5.32 -3.11
CA GLU A 118 8.13 5.04 -1.90
C GLU A 118 6.65 4.82 -2.22
N ALA A 119 6.08 5.63 -3.09
CA ALA A 119 4.70 5.50 -3.52
C ALA A 119 4.44 4.15 -4.19
N GLN A 120 5.35 3.72 -5.05
CA GLN A 120 5.27 2.44 -5.76
C GLN A 120 5.21 1.26 -4.79
N LEU A 121 6.04 1.29 -3.75
CA LEU A 121 6.09 0.20 -2.79
C LEU A 121 4.80 0.06 -1.98
N VAL A 122 4.20 1.17 -1.56
CA VAL A 122 3.04 1.13 -0.67
C VAL A 122 1.72 0.94 -1.40
N GLU A 123 1.66 1.16 -2.70
CA GLU A 123 0.42 1.16 -3.48
C GLU A 123 -0.38 -0.14 -3.30
N THR A 124 0.22 -1.28 -3.62
CA THR A 124 -0.47 -2.57 -3.59
C THR A 124 -0.95 -2.93 -2.19
N ALA A 125 -0.11 -2.72 -1.20
CA ALA A 125 -0.46 -3.02 0.18
C ALA A 125 -1.59 -2.12 0.69
N LEU A 126 -1.57 -0.83 0.35
CA LEU A 126 -2.64 0.09 0.74
C LEU A 126 -3.96 -0.27 0.07
N LEU A 127 -3.94 -0.63 -1.20
CA LEU A 127 -5.14 -1.08 -1.90
C LEU A 127 -5.74 -2.31 -1.21
N ASN A 128 -4.92 -3.29 -0.87
CA ASN A 128 -5.38 -4.49 -0.20
C ASN A 128 -5.99 -4.20 1.17
N ILE A 129 -5.34 -3.39 2.00
CA ILE A 129 -5.82 -3.02 3.33
C ILE A 129 -7.12 -2.23 3.21
N CYS A 130 -7.16 -1.18 2.41
CA CYS A 130 -8.33 -0.32 2.29
C CYS A 130 -9.55 -1.06 1.72
N LEU A 131 -9.36 -1.90 0.70
CA LEU A 131 -10.45 -2.65 0.09
C LEU A 131 -11.03 -3.72 1.02
N LEU A 132 -10.20 -4.34 1.86
CA LEU A 132 -10.66 -5.35 2.80
C LEU A 132 -11.51 -4.76 3.93
N TYR A 133 -11.21 -3.53 4.36
CA TYR A 133 -11.86 -2.92 5.53
C TYR A 133 -12.89 -1.85 5.19
N THR A 134 -12.96 -1.37 3.95
CA THR A 134 -13.96 -0.39 3.52
C THR A 134 -15.17 -1.01 2.84
N SER A 135 -15.10 -2.27 2.42
CA SER A 135 -16.24 -2.97 1.81
C SER A 135 -17.29 -3.28 2.88
N PRO A 136 -18.60 -3.25 2.53
CA PRO A 136 -19.63 -3.72 3.44
C PRO A 136 -19.37 -5.16 3.87
N SER A 137 -19.75 -5.50 5.09
CA SER A 137 -19.57 -6.88 5.57
C SER A 137 -20.43 -7.85 4.75
N PRO A 138 -20.02 -9.13 4.63
CA PRO A 138 -20.84 -10.14 3.96
C PRO A 138 -22.25 -10.26 4.53
N ARG A 139 -22.43 -9.94 5.80
CA ARG A 139 -23.73 -9.92 6.47
C ARG A 139 -24.63 -8.84 5.89
N ASP A 140 -24.07 -7.65 5.62
CA ASP A 140 -24.83 -6.55 5.03
C ASP A 140 -25.13 -6.82 3.57
N ILE A 141 -24.31 -7.60 2.91
CA ILE A 141 -24.46 -8.01 1.51
C ILE A 141 -25.52 -9.10 1.39
N SER A 142 -25.63 -10.00 2.35
CA SER A 142 -26.50 -11.16 2.27
C SER A 142 -27.98 -10.81 2.37
N GLY A 143 -28.35 -9.60 2.63
CA GLY A 143 -29.70 -9.05 2.49
C GLY A 143 -30.81 -9.84 3.18
N SER A 144 -30.42 -10.67 4.04
CA SER A 144 -31.32 -11.61 4.69
C SER A 144 -32.44 -10.94 5.37
#